data_865b3c7fd304eef0ad9129a0718f72d6
#
_entry.id   865b3c7fd304eef0ad9129a0718f72d6
#
_cell.length_a   1.000
_cell.length_b   1.000
_cell.length_c   1.000
_cell.angle_alpha   90.00
_cell.angle_beta   90.00
_cell.angle_gamma   90.00
#
_symmetry.space_group_name_H-M   'P 1'
#
loop_
_entity.id
_entity.type
_entity.pdbx_description
1 polymer ?
#
loop_
_entity_poly.entity_id
_entity_poly.type
_entity_poly.pdbx_seq_one_letter_code
_entity_poly.pdbx_strand_id
1 'polypeptide(L)'
;MYKNLPAARARAAISLSVRACAAACLVLAAASQSALAQPALAQPASASESAPLQAAWVYMSVVPPAGWTRQHDQARLQAERALGGRVQTSAVPDVPENAADAERVLRDLARQGKRVIFTTSFGYMQPVMKVAAEFPGVKFECLTCLQTAPNVAVANARFYEGRYLAGIAAGRMSESGQIGYVAGFPIPEVLQGINAFAQGLRSVAPKARVKVVWLNEWFNPPRERDAAMTLINQGADVLAFHTGSTAVMAAAQERGKLAVAYHSDMRMAAPDAQLLAVTHQWGDYETRRLQAALDGTWQSQRLWGGVKDGMVSVGHFGPRVPEAVQKQVLARQADMAAGRLHPFAGPLRDNTGREVLPAGQTLTDQQIMEMNWLAEGVQGTLPR
;
A
#
# COMPACT_ATOMS: atom_id res chain seq x y z
N MET A 1 39.96 -14.61 -43.94
CA MET A 1 41.37 -15.00 -43.71
C MET A 1 41.41 -15.51 -42.28
N TYR A 2 41.46 -16.81 -42.10
CA TYR A 2 42.55 -17.71 -41.80
C TYR A 2 43.15 -17.40 -40.40
N LYS A 3 43.32 -18.29 -39.42
CA LYS A 3 43.45 -19.77 -39.32
C LYS A 3 43.62 -20.08 -37.82
N ASN A 4 42.97 -21.04 -37.29
CA ASN A 4 43.38 -22.44 -37.02
C ASN A 4 44.08 -22.70 -35.67
N LEU A 5 43.47 -23.62 -34.99
CA LEU A 5 43.85 -24.64 -33.98
C LEU A 5 45.25 -25.27 -34.17
N PRO A 6 45.82 -26.11 -33.25
CA PRO A 6 45.20 -27.33 -32.69
C PRO A 6 45.63 -27.70 -31.23
N ALA A 7 44.97 -28.51 -30.57
CA ALA A 7 44.88 -29.87 -30.03
C ALA A 7 46.14 -30.73 -29.89
N ALA A 8 46.29 -31.39 -28.72
CA ALA A 8 46.93 -32.75 -28.48
C ALA A 8 46.68 -33.13 -27.00
N ARG A 9 46.04 -34.14 -26.65
CA ARG A 9 46.02 -35.62 -26.53
C ARG A 9 47.31 -36.24 -26.02
N ALA A 10 47.20 -37.04 -24.90
CA ALA A 10 47.79 -38.40 -24.64
C ALA A 10 47.38 -38.78 -23.19
N ARG A 11 46.70 -39.81 -22.92
CA ARG A 11 46.64 -41.25 -22.98
C ARG A 11 47.89 -41.99 -22.35
N ALA A 12 47.57 -42.85 -21.43
CA ALA A 12 47.79 -44.27 -21.22
C ALA A 12 48.30 -44.55 -19.80
N ALA A 13 47.97 -45.55 -19.09
CA ALA A 13 47.36 -46.86 -19.14
C ALA A 13 48.16 -47.83 -18.25
N ILE A 14 47.41 -48.73 -17.55
CA ILE A 14 47.80 -50.18 -17.28
C ILE A 14 48.80 -50.41 -16.14
N SER A 15 48.59 -51.27 -15.14
CA SER A 15 48.33 -52.73 -15.07
C SER A 15 48.21 -53.17 -13.59
N LEU A 16 47.32 -53.97 -13.19
CA LEU A 16 47.14 -55.43 -13.13
C LEU A 16 48.14 -56.20 -12.28
N SER A 17 47.59 -57.09 -11.49
CA SER A 17 48.00 -58.40 -11.01
C SER A 17 48.52 -58.47 -9.56
N VAL A 18 48.33 -59.54 -8.71
CA VAL A 18 47.88 -60.92 -8.87
C VAL A 18 47.61 -61.53 -7.48
N ARG A 19 46.68 -62.45 -7.43
CA ARG A 19 46.26 -63.48 -6.48
C ARG A 19 47.35 -64.13 -5.57
N ALA A 20 46.95 -64.58 -4.38
CA ALA A 20 46.94 -66.05 -4.03
C ALA A 20 46.65 -66.18 -2.51
N CYS A 21 45.66 -66.90 -2.15
CA CYS A 21 45.46 -68.23 -1.52
C CYS A 21 46.29 -68.54 -0.26
N ALA A 22 45.67 -68.91 0.84
CA ALA A 22 45.44 -70.25 1.37
C ALA A 22 45.02 -70.18 2.86
N ALA A 23 43.90 -70.71 3.18
CA ALA A 23 43.59 -71.93 3.91
C ALA A 23 43.85 -71.97 5.45
N ALA A 24 42.78 -72.07 6.17
CA ALA A 24 42.42 -72.98 7.29
C ALA A 24 43.21 -72.92 8.60
N CYS A 25 42.48 -72.63 9.67
CA CYS A 25 42.37 -73.55 10.83
C CYS A 25 41.21 -73.09 11.74
N LEU A 26 40.26 -74.02 11.98
CA LEU A 26 39.19 -73.94 12.99
C LEU A 26 39.77 -74.00 14.40
N VAL A 27 39.40 -73.08 15.27
CA VAL A 27 39.32 -73.32 16.71
C VAL A 27 38.03 -72.70 17.22
N LEU A 28 37.10 -73.52 17.71
CA LEU A 28 35.91 -73.06 18.46
C LEU A 28 36.36 -72.49 19.82
N ALA A 29 36.02 -71.27 20.07
CA ALA A 29 35.92 -70.72 21.41
C ALA A 29 34.59 -70.01 21.55
N ALA A 30 33.68 -70.59 22.31
CA ALA A 30 32.45 -69.95 22.71
C ALA A 30 32.77 -68.83 23.70
N ALA A 31 32.58 -67.57 23.24
CA ALA A 31 32.60 -66.40 24.09
C ALA A 31 31.25 -65.73 24.04
N SER A 32 30.63 -65.71 25.18
CA SER A 32 29.35 -65.01 25.45
C SER A 32 29.48 -63.54 25.14
N GLN A 33 28.85 -63.09 24.04
CA GLN A 33 28.74 -61.68 23.74
C GLN A 33 27.54 -61.09 24.51
N SER A 34 27.88 -60.40 25.60
CA SER A 34 26.93 -59.46 26.23
C SER A 34 26.66 -58.31 25.23
N ALA A 35 25.49 -58.31 24.67
CA ALA A 35 25.01 -57.21 23.83
C ALA A 35 24.85 -55.96 24.69
N LEU A 36 25.86 -55.10 24.64
CA LEU A 36 25.68 -53.70 25.10
C LEU A 36 24.72 -53.03 24.10
N ALA A 37 23.46 -52.86 24.56
CA ALA A 37 22.50 -52.06 23.85
C ALA A 37 23.02 -50.61 23.82
N GLN A 38 23.50 -50.18 22.65
CA GLN A 38 23.73 -48.75 22.37
C GLN A 38 22.37 -48.03 22.50
N PRO A 39 22.28 -46.94 23.31
CA PRO A 39 21.07 -46.12 23.26
C PRO A 39 20.94 -45.57 21.84
N ALA A 40 19.85 -45.91 21.17
CA ALA A 40 19.46 -45.31 19.93
C ALA A 40 19.38 -43.77 20.18
N LEU A 41 20.32 -43.04 19.56
CA LEU A 41 20.21 -41.59 19.47
C LEU A 41 18.86 -41.31 18.77
N ALA A 42 17.89 -40.86 19.55
CA ALA A 42 16.64 -40.38 19.01
C ALA A 42 16.99 -39.27 18.01
N GLN A 43 16.80 -39.56 16.75
CA GLN A 43 16.83 -38.52 15.72
C GLN A 43 15.81 -37.47 16.16
N PRO A 44 16.19 -36.15 16.21
CA PRO A 44 15.19 -35.16 16.47
C PRO A 44 14.12 -35.32 15.39
N ALA A 45 12.88 -35.53 15.84
CA ALA A 45 11.71 -35.57 14.96
C ALA A 45 11.83 -34.34 14.05
N SER A 46 11.95 -34.55 12.75
CA SER A 46 11.89 -33.46 11.77
C SER A 46 10.58 -32.75 12.08
N ALA A 47 10.69 -31.49 12.51
CA ALA A 47 9.50 -30.65 12.70
C ALA A 47 8.73 -30.74 11.38
N SER A 48 7.56 -31.33 11.42
CA SER A 48 6.64 -31.36 10.29
C SER A 48 6.47 -29.90 9.86
N GLU A 49 7.06 -29.50 8.74
CA GLU A 49 6.82 -28.18 8.17
C GLU A 49 5.30 -28.09 7.96
N SER A 50 4.65 -27.33 8.82
CA SER A 50 3.23 -27.07 8.66
C SER A 50 3.02 -26.40 7.30
N ALA A 51 2.00 -26.83 6.55
CA ALA A 51 1.68 -26.26 5.26
C ALA A 51 1.61 -24.72 5.36
N PRO A 52 2.13 -23.98 4.37
CA PRO A 52 2.20 -22.52 4.42
C PRO A 52 0.81 -21.90 4.55
N LEU A 53 0.71 -20.85 5.36
CA LEU A 53 -0.51 -20.04 5.49
C LEU A 53 -0.91 -19.49 4.13
N GLN A 54 -2.11 -19.85 3.68
CA GLN A 54 -2.64 -19.37 2.41
C GLN A 54 -3.29 -17.99 2.59
N ALA A 55 -2.79 -16.97 1.91
CA ALA A 55 -3.34 -15.62 1.94
C ALA A 55 -3.66 -15.11 0.52
N ALA A 56 -4.65 -14.23 0.43
CA ALA A 56 -5.04 -13.64 -0.86
C ALA A 56 -5.32 -12.15 -0.72
N TRP A 57 -5.09 -11.41 -1.82
CA TRP A 57 -5.44 -9.99 -1.97
C TRP A 57 -6.47 -9.83 -3.06
N VAL A 58 -7.46 -8.98 -2.83
CA VAL A 58 -8.48 -8.60 -3.80
C VAL A 58 -8.29 -7.12 -4.14
N TYR A 59 -8.00 -6.86 -5.41
CA TYR A 59 -7.72 -5.53 -5.93
C TYR A 59 -8.84 -5.03 -6.82
N MET A 60 -9.18 -3.74 -6.69
CA MET A 60 -10.23 -3.07 -7.45
C MET A 60 -9.84 -2.71 -8.90
N SER A 61 -8.58 -2.89 -9.26
CA SER A 61 -8.06 -2.61 -10.61
C SER A 61 -6.95 -3.59 -10.96
N VAL A 62 -6.55 -3.61 -12.24
CA VAL A 62 -5.27 -4.17 -12.66
C VAL A 62 -4.12 -3.57 -11.83
N VAL A 63 -2.97 -4.22 -11.78
CA VAL A 63 -1.79 -3.72 -11.07
C VAL A 63 -1.01 -2.77 -12.01
N PRO A 64 -1.19 -1.44 -11.88
CA PRO A 64 -0.52 -0.48 -12.74
C PRO A 64 0.96 -0.31 -12.34
N PRO A 65 1.78 0.43 -13.12
CA PRO A 65 3.18 0.71 -12.76
C PRO A 65 3.36 1.44 -11.42
N ALA A 66 2.39 2.26 -11.01
CA ALA A 66 2.38 3.01 -9.76
C ALA A 66 0.93 3.24 -9.29
N GLY A 67 0.74 3.79 -8.09
CA GLY A 67 -0.58 4.12 -7.54
C GLY A 67 -1.06 3.10 -6.51
N TRP A 68 -2.36 3.16 -6.19
CA TRP A 68 -2.98 2.42 -5.09
C TRP A 68 -2.76 0.92 -5.15
N THR A 69 -3.25 0.26 -6.20
CA THR A 69 -3.16 -1.19 -6.33
C THR A 69 -1.71 -1.69 -6.38
N ARG A 70 -0.81 -0.93 -7.05
CA ARG A 70 0.63 -1.24 -7.03
C ARG A 70 1.21 -1.20 -5.64
N GLN A 71 0.82 -0.24 -4.81
CA GLN A 71 1.34 -0.10 -3.45
C GLN A 71 0.95 -1.30 -2.58
N HIS A 72 -0.29 -1.78 -2.70
CA HIS A 72 -0.73 -2.99 -2.02
C HIS A 72 -0.08 -4.26 -2.56
N ASP A 73 0.14 -4.36 -3.87
CA ASP A 73 0.87 -5.50 -4.43
C ASP A 73 2.34 -5.55 -3.96
N GLN A 74 2.97 -4.39 -3.84
CA GLN A 74 4.31 -4.29 -3.26
C GLN A 74 4.32 -4.68 -1.77
N ALA A 75 3.31 -4.28 -1.02
CA ALA A 75 3.13 -4.66 0.38
C ALA A 75 2.95 -6.18 0.54
N ARG A 76 2.10 -6.81 -0.29
CA ARG A 76 1.94 -8.26 -0.36
C ARG A 76 3.27 -8.96 -0.61
N LEU A 77 4.02 -8.53 -1.62
CA LEU A 77 5.33 -9.10 -1.95
C LEU A 77 6.37 -8.86 -0.85
N GLN A 78 6.30 -7.72 -0.14
CA GLN A 78 7.15 -7.46 1.02
C GLN A 78 6.83 -8.45 2.15
N ALA A 79 5.57 -8.66 2.46
CA ALA A 79 5.14 -9.60 3.50
C ALA A 79 5.52 -11.04 3.15
N GLU A 80 5.36 -11.46 1.89
CA GLU A 80 5.76 -12.78 1.42
C GLU A 80 7.26 -13.01 1.58
N ARG A 81 8.08 -12.03 1.20
CA ARG A 81 9.55 -12.12 1.40
C ARG A 81 9.94 -12.13 2.88
N ALA A 82 9.30 -11.32 3.69
CA ALA A 82 9.62 -11.23 5.12
C ALA A 82 9.26 -12.50 5.90
N LEU A 83 8.19 -13.18 5.50
CA LEU A 83 7.69 -14.39 6.16
C LEU A 83 8.20 -15.69 5.50
N GLY A 84 8.78 -15.60 4.32
CA GLY A 84 9.36 -16.72 3.59
C GLY A 84 8.37 -17.85 3.34
N GLY A 85 8.86 -19.10 3.32
CA GLY A 85 8.03 -20.30 3.04
C GLY A 85 6.86 -20.55 4.01
N ARG A 86 6.74 -19.78 5.10
CA ARG A 86 5.63 -19.91 6.04
C ARG A 86 4.31 -19.35 5.51
N VAL A 87 4.34 -18.51 4.47
CA VAL A 87 3.16 -17.89 3.85
C VAL A 87 3.23 -18.07 2.34
N GLN A 88 2.12 -18.40 1.72
CA GLN A 88 1.94 -18.40 0.29
C GLN A 88 0.87 -17.36 -0.08
N THR A 89 1.22 -16.38 -0.90
CA THR A 89 0.33 -15.29 -1.28
C THR A 89 -0.18 -15.42 -2.72
N SER A 90 -1.35 -14.87 -2.96
CA SER A 90 -1.94 -14.69 -4.30
C SER A 90 -2.70 -13.38 -4.38
N ALA A 91 -2.96 -12.89 -5.57
CA ALA A 91 -3.77 -11.70 -5.78
C ALA A 91 -4.79 -11.93 -6.89
N VAL A 92 -5.99 -11.36 -6.73
CA VAL A 92 -7.05 -11.32 -7.76
C VAL A 92 -7.23 -9.85 -8.13
N PRO A 93 -6.67 -9.41 -9.26
CA PRO A 93 -6.83 -8.04 -9.73
C PRO A 93 -8.15 -7.83 -10.45
N ASP A 94 -8.52 -6.56 -10.63
CA ASP A 94 -9.63 -6.11 -11.44
C ASP A 94 -10.98 -6.70 -11.03
N VAL A 95 -11.22 -6.77 -9.72
CA VAL A 95 -12.50 -7.22 -9.17
C VAL A 95 -13.42 -6.02 -9.01
N PRO A 96 -14.58 -6.00 -9.70
CA PRO A 96 -15.54 -4.92 -9.55
C PRO A 96 -16.06 -4.81 -8.10
N GLU A 97 -16.30 -3.59 -7.64
CA GLU A 97 -16.79 -3.30 -6.29
C GLU A 97 -18.30 -3.55 -6.11
N ASN A 98 -18.98 -4.09 -7.12
CA ASN A 98 -20.36 -4.52 -6.97
C ASN A 98 -20.48 -5.78 -6.09
N ALA A 99 -21.61 -5.92 -5.40
CA ALA A 99 -21.82 -7.00 -4.44
C ALA A 99 -21.67 -8.40 -5.06
N ALA A 100 -22.19 -8.60 -6.29
CA ALA A 100 -22.21 -9.93 -6.92
C ALA A 100 -20.79 -10.45 -7.21
N ASP A 101 -19.95 -9.65 -7.85
CA ASP A 101 -18.59 -10.04 -8.21
C ASP A 101 -17.68 -10.15 -6.99
N ALA A 102 -17.72 -9.15 -6.10
CA ALA A 102 -16.90 -9.14 -4.90
C ALA A 102 -17.25 -10.32 -3.98
N GLU A 103 -18.52 -10.56 -3.69
CA GLU A 103 -18.96 -11.71 -2.87
C GLU A 103 -18.54 -13.06 -3.49
N ARG A 104 -18.70 -13.20 -4.81
CA ARG A 104 -18.30 -14.42 -5.52
C ARG A 104 -16.80 -14.69 -5.34
N VAL A 105 -15.95 -13.70 -5.61
CA VAL A 105 -14.49 -13.83 -5.49
C VAL A 105 -14.09 -14.16 -4.05
N LEU A 106 -14.66 -13.47 -3.06
CA LEU A 106 -14.36 -13.71 -1.65
C LEU A 106 -14.76 -15.13 -1.20
N ARG A 107 -15.95 -15.63 -1.59
CA ARG A 107 -16.37 -17.01 -1.33
C ARG A 107 -15.48 -18.04 -1.98
N ASP A 108 -15.07 -17.79 -3.23
CA ASP A 108 -14.20 -18.70 -3.98
C ASP A 108 -12.82 -18.80 -3.31
N LEU A 109 -12.23 -17.67 -2.88
CA LEU A 109 -10.98 -17.65 -2.14
C LEU A 109 -11.09 -18.41 -0.81
N ALA A 110 -12.17 -18.18 -0.06
CA ALA A 110 -12.42 -18.88 1.21
C ALA A 110 -12.55 -20.40 1.00
N ARG A 111 -13.29 -20.85 -0.03
CA ARG A 111 -13.44 -22.26 -0.40
C ARG A 111 -12.14 -22.90 -0.88
N GLN A 112 -11.26 -22.13 -1.53
CA GLN A 112 -9.91 -22.56 -1.93
C GLN A 112 -8.92 -22.68 -0.75
N GLY A 113 -9.38 -22.45 0.47
CA GLY A 113 -8.56 -22.60 1.68
C GLY A 113 -7.73 -21.36 2.02
N LYS A 114 -8.02 -20.19 1.45
CA LYS A 114 -7.38 -18.95 1.90
C LYS A 114 -7.82 -18.63 3.32
N ARG A 115 -6.86 -18.48 4.22
CA ARG A 115 -7.10 -18.28 5.67
C ARG A 115 -7.05 -16.81 6.08
N VAL A 116 -6.38 -15.97 5.28
CA VAL A 116 -6.35 -14.52 5.43
C VAL A 116 -6.63 -13.90 4.07
N ILE A 117 -7.63 -13.00 3.99
CA ILE A 117 -8.01 -12.31 2.76
C ILE A 117 -7.98 -10.81 3.01
N PHE A 118 -7.12 -10.13 2.26
CA PHE A 118 -7.04 -8.66 2.23
C PHE A 118 -7.91 -8.13 1.10
N THR A 119 -8.74 -7.14 1.38
CA THR A 119 -9.48 -6.38 0.37
C THR A 119 -9.05 -4.92 0.41
N THR A 120 -8.78 -4.34 -0.73
CA THR A 120 -8.09 -3.06 -0.82
C THR A 120 -8.98 -1.94 -1.37
N SER A 121 -10.24 -1.94 -1.01
CA SER A 121 -11.13 -0.82 -1.32
C SER A 121 -12.32 -0.72 -0.38
N PHE A 122 -12.79 0.53 -0.20
CA PHE A 122 -13.98 0.86 0.59
C PHE A 122 -15.25 0.13 0.08
N GLY A 123 -15.40 -0.01 -1.23
CA GLY A 123 -16.57 -0.67 -1.85
C GLY A 123 -16.70 -2.14 -1.52
N TYR A 124 -15.64 -2.80 -1.03
CA TYR A 124 -15.71 -4.19 -0.59
C TYR A 124 -16.29 -4.38 0.82
N MET A 125 -16.59 -3.31 1.56
CA MET A 125 -17.02 -3.40 2.96
C MET A 125 -18.22 -4.31 3.14
N GLN A 126 -19.31 -4.09 2.41
CA GLN A 126 -20.53 -4.89 2.53
C GLN A 126 -20.34 -6.35 2.05
N PRO A 127 -19.72 -6.61 0.88
CA PRO A 127 -19.32 -7.95 0.49
C PRO A 127 -18.49 -8.71 1.54
N VAL A 128 -17.49 -8.05 2.14
CA VAL A 128 -16.66 -8.65 3.20
C VAL A 128 -17.49 -9.01 4.42
N MET A 129 -18.33 -8.10 4.93
CA MET A 129 -19.16 -8.36 6.11
C MET A 129 -20.08 -9.55 5.89
N LYS A 130 -20.69 -9.66 4.71
CA LYS A 130 -21.56 -10.78 4.36
C LYS A 130 -20.81 -12.10 4.27
N VAL A 131 -19.71 -12.15 3.52
CA VAL A 131 -18.94 -13.39 3.33
C VAL A 131 -18.22 -13.80 4.61
N ALA A 132 -17.76 -12.87 5.43
CA ALA A 132 -17.12 -13.17 6.70
C ALA A 132 -18.07 -13.91 7.68
N ALA A 133 -19.36 -13.59 7.65
CA ALA A 133 -20.36 -14.31 8.44
C ALA A 133 -20.54 -15.77 7.97
N GLU A 134 -20.33 -16.05 6.68
CA GLU A 134 -20.41 -17.40 6.10
C GLU A 134 -19.14 -18.24 6.39
N PHE A 135 -17.99 -17.59 6.61
CA PHE A 135 -16.69 -18.23 6.79
C PHE A 135 -15.98 -17.76 8.08
N PRO A 136 -16.47 -18.11 9.27
CA PRO A 136 -15.94 -17.61 10.54
C PRO A 136 -14.48 -18.02 10.81
N GLY A 137 -13.98 -19.07 10.14
CA GLY A 137 -12.59 -19.51 10.21
C GLY A 137 -11.61 -18.75 9.33
N VAL A 138 -12.09 -17.88 8.43
CA VAL A 138 -11.28 -17.03 7.57
C VAL A 138 -11.15 -15.64 8.19
N LYS A 139 -9.96 -15.08 8.17
CA LYS A 139 -9.65 -13.72 8.65
C LYS A 139 -9.69 -12.75 7.48
N PHE A 140 -10.45 -11.67 7.63
CA PHE A 140 -10.56 -10.63 6.61
C PHE A 140 -9.89 -9.35 7.10
N GLU A 141 -9.03 -8.80 6.30
CA GLU A 141 -8.39 -7.49 6.45
C GLU A 141 -9.02 -6.53 5.44
N CYS A 142 -10.02 -5.76 5.88
CA CYS A 142 -10.74 -4.84 5.00
C CYS A 142 -10.08 -3.45 5.08
N LEU A 143 -9.23 -3.16 4.10
CA LEU A 143 -8.49 -1.88 4.06
C LEU A 143 -9.41 -0.77 3.55
N THR A 144 -9.36 0.38 4.21
CA THR A 144 -10.25 1.55 4.02
C THR A 144 -11.73 1.33 4.42
N CYS A 145 -12.06 0.19 5.03
CA CYS A 145 -13.40 -0.09 5.54
C CYS A 145 -13.66 0.54 6.92
N LEU A 146 -14.93 0.57 7.33
CA LEU A 146 -15.35 1.19 8.60
C LEU A 146 -15.96 0.19 9.60
N GLN A 147 -16.34 -1.01 9.15
CA GLN A 147 -17.05 -1.99 9.99
C GLN A 147 -16.14 -3.18 10.32
N THR A 148 -16.13 -3.58 11.58
CA THR A 148 -15.43 -4.77 12.08
C THR A 148 -16.40 -5.87 12.45
N ALA A 149 -15.91 -7.12 12.45
CA ALA A 149 -16.60 -8.29 12.98
C ALA A 149 -15.57 -9.19 13.71
N PRO A 150 -15.95 -10.26 14.39
CA PRO A 150 -14.99 -11.12 15.09
C PRO A 150 -13.83 -11.64 14.21
N ASN A 151 -14.07 -11.82 12.92
CA ASN A 151 -13.09 -12.24 11.91
C ASN A 151 -12.83 -11.17 10.83
N VAL A 152 -13.25 -9.92 11.03
CA VAL A 152 -12.99 -8.80 10.14
C VAL A 152 -12.25 -7.70 10.90
N ALA A 153 -11.03 -7.42 10.51
CA ALA A 153 -10.28 -6.26 10.94
C ALA A 153 -10.32 -5.17 9.86
N VAL A 154 -10.18 -3.93 10.27
CA VAL A 154 -10.10 -2.79 9.37
C VAL A 154 -8.84 -1.98 9.63
N ALA A 155 -8.22 -1.51 8.55
CA ALA A 155 -7.13 -0.58 8.61
C ALA A 155 -7.35 0.55 7.60
N ASN A 156 -7.04 1.76 8.02
CA ASN A 156 -7.02 2.93 7.16
C ASN A 156 -5.82 3.81 7.52
N ALA A 157 -5.42 4.67 6.60
CA ALA A 157 -4.40 5.65 6.86
C ALA A 157 -5.02 7.05 6.98
N ARG A 158 -4.39 7.92 7.78
CA ARG A 158 -4.74 9.35 7.88
C ARG A 158 -4.18 10.07 6.64
N PHE A 159 -4.70 9.71 5.47
CA PHE A 159 -4.24 10.25 4.18
C PHE A 159 -4.22 11.77 4.16
N TYR A 160 -5.16 12.39 4.87
CA TYR A 160 -5.30 13.83 4.98
C TYR A 160 -4.04 14.52 5.55
N GLU A 161 -3.25 13.83 6.38
CA GLU A 161 -2.00 14.37 6.93
C GLU A 161 -0.98 14.64 5.82
N GLY A 162 -0.75 13.66 4.95
CA GLY A 162 0.11 13.83 3.77
C GLY A 162 -0.45 14.84 2.77
N ARG A 163 -1.78 14.94 2.66
CA ARG A 163 -2.43 15.93 1.80
C ARG A 163 -2.21 17.36 2.28
N TYR A 164 -2.26 17.60 3.58
CA TYR A 164 -1.94 18.90 4.16
C TYR A 164 -0.51 19.32 3.79
N LEU A 165 0.44 18.42 3.95
CA LEU A 165 1.85 18.66 3.61
C LEU A 165 2.04 18.93 2.10
N ALA A 166 1.34 18.17 1.26
CA ALA A 166 1.34 18.41 -0.19
C ALA A 166 0.71 19.76 -0.56
N GLY A 167 -0.32 20.19 0.17
CA GLY A 167 -0.92 21.50 0.03
C GLY A 167 0.08 22.63 0.28
N ILE A 168 0.93 22.51 1.31
CA ILE A 168 2.01 23.48 1.56
C ILE A 168 2.95 23.57 0.35
N ALA A 169 3.41 22.42 -0.17
CA ALA A 169 4.28 22.40 -1.35
C ALA A 169 3.59 23.04 -2.56
N ALA A 170 2.33 22.70 -2.82
CA ALA A 170 1.54 23.28 -3.91
C ALA A 170 1.42 24.81 -3.77
N GLY A 171 1.18 25.31 -2.56
CA GLY A 171 1.07 26.75 -2.31
C GLY A 171 2.39 27.53 -2.50
N ARG A 172 3.52 26.87 -2.31
CA ARG A 172 4.85 27.45 -2.55
C ARG A 172 5.25 27.42 -4.03
N MET A 173 4.70 26.50 -4.81
CA MET A 173 5.10 26.26 -6.19
C MET A 173 4.10 26.75 -7.22
N SER A 174 2.85 26.99 -6.84
CA SER A 174 1.85 27.54 -7.75
C SER A 174 2.08 29.04 -7.97
N GLU A 175 2.12 29.44 -9.23
CA GLU A 175 2.20 30.83 -9.68
C GLU A 175 0.79 31.43 -9.90
N SER A 176 -0.15 30.61 -10.39
CA SER A 176 -1.52 31.03 -10.68
C SER A 176 -2.42 31.10 -9.43
N GLY A 177 -2.06 30.39 -8.37
CA GLY A 177 -2.92 30.19 -7.22
C GLY A 177 -4.15 29.32 -7.53
N GLN A 178 -4.23 28.72 -8.72
CA GLN A 178 -5.31 27.81 -9.12
C GLN A 178 -4.81 26.38 -9.11
N ILE A 179 -5.38 25.58 -8.24
CA ILE A 179 -5.00 24.17 -8.09
C ILE A 179 -6.15 23.30 -8.59
N GLY A 180 -5.83 22.31 -9.43
CA GLY A 180 -6.79 21.31 -9.87
C GLY A 180 -6.75 20.09 -8.98
N TYR A 181 -7.92 19.52 -8.64
CA TYR A 181 -8.03 18.29 -7.87
C TYR A 181 -8.97 17.31 -8.57
N VAL A 182 -8.43 16.18 -9.04
CA VAL A 182 -9.24 15.10 -9.62
C VAL A 182 -9.61 14.12 -8.49
N ALA A 183 -10.90 13.92 -8.24
CA ALA A 183 -11.41 13.14 -7.13
C ALA A 183 -12.28 11.97 -7.61
N GLY A 184 -12.19 10.84 -6.93
CA GLY A 184 -13.05 9.68 -7.17
C GLY A 184 -14.48 9.94 -6.65
N PHE A 185 -14.79 9.45 -5.47
CA PHE A 185 -16.12 9.57 -4.85
C PHE A 185 -16.15 10.62 -3.74
N PRO A 186 -17.28 11.29 -3.51
CA PRO A 186 -17.46 12.30 -2.44
C PRO A 186 -17.68 11.66 -1.07
N ILE A 187 -16.83 10.69 -0.68
CA ILE A 187 -16.88 10.06 0.64
C ILE A 187 -16.01 10.81 1.65
N PRO A 188 -16.25 10.66 2.96
CA PRO A 188 -15.53 11.39 4.00
C PRO A 188 -14.00 11.36 3.85
N GLU A 189 -13.41 10.23 3.52
CA GLU A 189 -11.96 10.09 3.32
C GLU A 189 -11.41 11.02 2.22
N VAL A 190 -12.13 11.14 1.10
CA VAL A 190 -11.75 12.03 0.00
C VAL A 190 -11.93 13.50 0.39
N LEU A 191 -13.02 13.82 1.11
CA LEU A 191 -13.26 15.17 1.63
C LEU A 191 -12.18 15.58 2.64
N GLN A 192 -11.79 14.70 3.54
CA GLN A 192 -10.64 14.90 4.44
C GLN A 192 -9.38 15.30 3.65
N GLY A 193 -9.09 14.54 2.59
CA GLY A 193 -7.92 14.79 1.74
C GLY A 193 -7.95 16.14 1.04
N ILE A 194 -9.08 16.50 0.43
CA ILE A 194 -9.27 17.79 -0.25
C ILE A 194 -9.18 18.95 0.75
N ASN A 195 -9.87 18.82 1.87
CA ASN A 195 -9.93 19.88 2.88
C ASN A 195 -8.57 20.11 3.54
N ALA A 196 -7.86 19.04 3.93
CA ALA A 196 -6.53 19.17 4.49
C ALA A 196 -5.53 19.75 3.49
N PHE A 197 -5.62 19.35 2.22
CA PHE A 197 -4.83 19.94 1.15
C PHE A 197 -5.10 21.44 1.03
N ALA A 198 -6.36 21.87 1.02
CA ALA A 198 -6.74 23.27 0.98
C ALA A 198 -6.23 24.05 2.22
N GLN A 199 -6.30 23.46 3.42
CA GLN A 199 -5.74 24.07 4.64
C GLN A 199 -4.21 24.25 4.51
N GLY A 200 -3.49 23.22 4.09
CA GLY A 200 -2.04 23.29 3.86
C GLY A 200 -1.66 24.34 2.80
N LEU A 201 -2.36 24.35 1.67
CA LEU A 201 -2.21 25.32 0.58
C LEU A 201 -2.38 26.75 1.08
N ARG A 202 -3.47 27.02 1.77
CA ARG A 202 -3.84 28.37 2.24
C ARG A 202 -3.02 28.84 3.43
N SER A 203 -2.39 27.94 4.16
CA SER A 203 -1.44 28.31 5.24
C SER A 203 -0.22 29.09 4.72
N VAL A 204 0.11 28.95 3.44
CA VAL A 204 1.26 29.62 2.77
C VAL A 204 0.85 30.48 1.58
N ALA A 205 -0.34 30.29 1.04
CA ALA A 205 -0.92 31.04 -0.08
C ALA A 205 -2.44 31.30 0.19
N PRO A 206 -2.78 32.27 1.05
CA PRO A 206 -4.15 32.42 1.56
C PRO A 206 -5.23 32.68 0.50
N LYS A 207 -4.84 33.23 -0.66
CA LYS A 207 -5.75 33.53 -1.79
C LYS A 207 -5.91 32.36 -2.76
N ALA A 208 -5.09 31.33 -2.66
CA ALA A 208 -5.13 30.19 -3.57
C ALA A 208 -6.46 29.41 -3.44
N ARG A 209 -6.86 28.77 -4.54
CA ARG A 209 -8.12 28.04 -4.67
C ARG A 209 -7.88 26.63 -5.19
N VAL A 210 -8.70 25.70 -4.74
CA VAL A 210 -8.71 24.31 -5.21
C VAL A 210 -10.00 24.06 -5.98
N LYS A 211 -9.92 23.72 -7.25
CA LYS A 211 -11.06 23.33 -8.08
C LYS A 211 -11.13 21.82 -8.20
N VAL A 212 -12.27 21.23 -7.83
CA VAL A 212 -12.46 19.79 -7.80
C VAL A 212 -13.29 19.33 -9.00
N VAL A 213 -12.83 18.24 -9.64
CA VAL A 213 -13.61 17.47 -10.63
C VAL A 213 -13.83 16.06 -10.08
N TRP A 214 -15.10 15.65 -9.99
CA TRP A 214 -15.52 14.35 -9.48
C TRP A 214 -15.72 13.37 -10.64
N LEU A 215 -15.13 12.17 -10.54
CA LEU A 215 -15.24 11.12 -11.56
C LEU A 215 -16.29 10.08 -11.23
N ASN A 216 -16.60 9.88 -9.95
CA ASN A 216 -17.39 8.76 -9.42
C ASN A 216 -16.79 7.38 -9.81
N GLU A 217 -15.48 7.31 -9.88
CA GLU A 217 -14.69 6.11 -10.16
C GLU A 217 -13.34 6.22 -9.46
N TRP A 218 -12.77 5.09 -9.02
CA TRP A 218 -11.44 5.06 -8.43
C TRP A 218 -10.33 4.94 -9.49
N PHE A 219 -10.61 4.24 -10.59
CA PHE A 219 -9.60 3.95 -11.61
C PHE A 219 -10.22 4.01 -13.01
N ASN A 220 -9.95 5.08 -13.72
CA ASN A 220 -10.33 5.25 -15.13
C ASN A 220 -9.31 6.21 -15.79
N PRO A 221 -8.17 5.69 -16.30
CA PRO A 221 -7.10 6.53 -16.83
C PRO A 221 -7.54 7.54 -17.89
N PRO A 222 -8.41 7.20 -18.88
CA PRO A 222 -8.92 8.19 -19.84
C PRO A 222 -9.67 9.34 -19.16
N ARG A 223 -10.61 9.06 -18.26
CA ARG A 223 -11.40 10.09 -17.57
C ARG A 223 -10.56 10.91 -16.59
N GLU A 224 -9.59 10.29 -15.93
CA GLU A 224 -8.62 10.99 -15.07
C GLU A 224 -7.80 12.00 -15.87
N ARG A 225 -7.34 11.60 -17.07
CA ARG A 225 -6.63 12.48 -18.00
C ARG A 225 -7.50 13.64 -18.47
N ASP A 226 -8.73 13.37 -18.91
CA ASP A 226 -9.65 14.40 -19.39
C ASP A 226 -9.98 15.44 -18.32
N ALA A 227 -10.19 14.99 -17.07
CA ALA A 227 -10.39 15.86 -15.92
C ALA A 227 -9.14 16.72 -15.64
N ALA A 228 -7.95 16.13 -15.68
CA ALA A 228 -6.70 16.85 -15.51
C ALA A 228 -6.51 17.92 -16.59
N MET A 229 -6.73 17.59 -17.86
CA MET A 229 -6.65 18.52 -18.98
C MET A 229 -7.67 19.65 -18.86
N THR A 230 -8.88 19.34 -18.43
CA THR A 230 -9.93 20.35 -18.16
C THR A 230 -9.47 21.33 -17.09
N LEU A 231 -8.94 20.86 -15.98
CA LEU A 231 -8.44 21.71 -14.89
C LEU A 231 -7.25 22.58 -15.35
N ILE A 232 -6.31 22.01 -16.10
CA ILE A 232 -5.18 22.76 -16.69
C ILE A 232 -5.68 23.88 -17.62
N ASN A 233 -6.63 23.56 -18.52
CA ASN A 233 -7.20 24.53 -19.44
C ASN A 233 -7.99 25.65 -18.71
N GLN A 234 -8.42 25.39 -17.48
CA GLN A 234 -9.07 26.36 -16.59
C GLN A 234 -8.08 27.12 -15.70
N GLY A 235 -6.78 27.02 -15.96
CA GLY A 235 -5.73 27.79 -15.32
C GLY A 235 -5.02 27.11 -14.15
N ALA A 236 -5.29 25.83 -13.87
CA ALA A 236 -4.54 25.11 -12.86
C ALA A 236 -3.09 24.88 -13.31
N ASP A 237 -2.13 25.26 -12.48
CA ASP A 237 -0.71 25.04 -12.70
C ASP A 237 -0.10 23.96 -11.81
N VAL A 238 -0.84 23.54 -10.78
CA VAL A 238 -0.54 22.38 -9.95
C VAL A 238 -1.77 21.49 -9.90
N LEU A 239 -1.58 20.17 -10.03
CA LEU A 239 -2.64 19.17 -9.92
C LEU A 239 -2.44 18.31 -8.68
N ALA A 240 -3.54 17.90 -8.08
CA ALA A 240 -3.63 16.83 -7.10
C ALA A 240 -4.75 15.85 -7.50
N PHE A 241 -4.74 14.65 -6.98
CA PHE A 241 -5.78 13.68 -7.32
C PHE A 241 -5.97 12.63 -6.21
N HIS A 242 -7.15 12.03 -6.17
CA HIS A 242 -7.50 10.91 -5.31
C HIS A 242 -8.17 9.84 -6.17
N THR A 243 -7.38 9.32 -7.11
CA THR A 243 -7.69 8.23 -8.04
C THR A 243 -6.49 7.32 -8.17
N GLY A 244 -6.63 6.19 -8.85
CA GLY A 244 -5.67 5.09 -8.76
C GLY A 244 -4.64 5.01 -9.88
N SER A 245 -4.74 5.83 -10.95
CA SER A 245 -3.85 5.74 -12.10
C SER A 245 -2.74 6.81 -12.11
N THR A 246 -1.84 6.71 -13.08
CA THR A 246 -0.80 7.73 -13.33
C THR A 246 -1.23 8.80 -14.34
N ALA A 247 -2.49 8.78 -14.80
CA ALA A 247 -2.94 9.61 -15.92
C ALA A 247 -2.90 11.12 -15.62
N VAL A 248 -3.21 11.53 -14.39
CA VAL A 248 -3.12 12.94 -13.96
C VAL A 248 -1.66 13.41 -13.99
N MET A 249 -0.73 12.57 -13.53
CA MET A 249 0.71 12.87 -13.57
C MET A 249 1.22 13.03 -15.00
N ALA A 250 0.82 12.09 -15.89
CA ALA A 250 1.19 12.14 -17.31
C ALA A 250 0.63 13.40 -18.00
N ALA A 251 -0.61 13.77 -17.70
CA ALA A 251 -1.22 15.01 -18.24
C ALA A 251 -0.48 16.27 -17.76
N ALA A 252 -0.07 16.33 -16.49
CA ALA A 252 0.74 17.41 -15.97
C ALA A 252 2.11 17.48 -16.65
N GLN A 253 2.78 16.35 -16.84
CA GLN A 253 4.06 16.23 -17.53
C GLN A 253 3.96 16.77 -18.97
N GLU A 254 2.96 16.33 -19.73
CA GLU A 254 2.73 16.76 -21.10
C GLU A 254 2.50 18.26 -21.23
N ARG A 255 1.86 18.86 -20.24
CA ARG A 255 1.51 20.30 -20.25
C ARG A 255 2.52 21.16 -19.48
N GLY A 256 3.65 20.60 -19.02
CA GLY A 256 4.68 21.32 -18.27
C GLY A 256 4.19 21.87 -16.91
N LYS A 257 3.10 21.27 -16.36
CA LYS A 257 2.53 21.62 -15.06
C LYS A 257 3.12 20.74 -13.96
N LEU A 258 2.86 21.07 -12.69
CA LEU A 258 3.22 20.24 -11.56
C LEU A 258 2.07 19.36 -11.11
N ALA A 259 2.37 18.21 -10.53
CA ALA A 259 1.38 17.36 -9.91
C ALA A 259 1.91 16.66 -8.65
N VAL A 260 1.02 16.49 -7.69
CA VAL A 260 1.29 15.72 -6.47
C VAL A 260 1.04 14.25 -6.76
N ALA A 261 2.08 13.43 -6.69
CA ALA A 261 1.94 11.99 -6.79
C ALA A 261 1.24 11.44 -5.54
N TYR A 262 0.41 10.43 -5.74
CA TYR A 262 -0.40 9.86 -4.67
C TYR A 262 -0.29 8.34 -4.60
N HIS A 263 -0.28 7.82 -3.39
CA HIS A 263 -0.06 6.44 -2.99
C HIS A 263 1.41 6.00 -3.12
N SER A 264 2.10 6.39 -4.17
CA SER A 264 3.49 5.99 -4.46
C SER A 264 4.26 7.09 -5.18
N ASP A 265 5.57 6.93 -5.30
CA ASP A 265 6.41 7.73 -6.21
C ASP A 265 6.02 7.44 -7.67
N MET A 266 5.78 8.50 -8.44
CA MET A 266 5.35 8.43 -9.84
C MET A 266 6.32 9.15 -10.80
N ARG A 267 7.58 9.38 -10.39
CA ARG A 267 8.59 10.01 -11.27
C ARG A 267 8.84 9.24 -12.55
N MET A 268 8.59 7.93 -12.56
CA MET A 268 8.64 7.15 -13.82
C MET A 268 7.60 7.60 -14.84
N ALA A 269 6.43 8.07 -14.40
CA ALA A 269 5.37 8.56 -15.28
C ALA A 269 5.48 10.07 -15.54
N ALA A 270 6.10 10.83 -14.63
CA ALA A 270 6.18 12.28 -14.69
C ALA A 270 7.47 12.78 -14.02
N PRO A 271 8.64 12.59 -14.68
CA PRO A 271 9.95 12.90 -14.09
C PRO A 271 10.12 14.37 -13.73
N ASP A 272 9.55 15.30 -14.53
CA ASP A 272 9.68 16.74 -14.33
C ASP A 272 8.44 17.38 -13.69
N ALA A 273 7.29 16.71 -13.77
CA ALA A 273 6.03 17.24 -13.26
C ALA A 273 5.78 16.88 -11.80
N GLN A 274 6.42 15.84 -11.26
CA GLN A 274 6.19 15.49 -9.87
C GLN A 274 6.61 16.62 -8.93
N LEU A 275 5.67 17.12 -8.13
CA LEU A 275 5.95 18.06 -7.05
C LEU A 275 6.57 17.33 -5.86
N LEU A 276 5.87 16.36 -5.34
CA LEU A 276 6.30 15.40 -4.33
C LEU A 276 5.37 14.19 -4.40
N ALA A 277 5.69 13.12 -3.68
CA ALA A 277 4.78 12.00 -3.48
C ALA A 277 4.26 11.95 -2.04
N VAL A 278 2.95 11.74 -1.89
CA VAL A 278 2.33 11.28 -0.64
C VAL A 278 2.28 9.76 -0.72
N THR A 279 3.03 9.08 0.14
CA THR A 279 3.19 7.63 0.12
C THR A 279 2.56 6.96 1.33
N HIS A 280 2.15 5.71 1.16
CA HIS A 280 1.49 4.91 2.18
C HIS A 280 2.26 3.61 2.39
N GLN A 281 2.51 3.24 3.64
CA GLN A 281 3.38 2.11 4.03
C GLN A 281 2.52 0.95 4.57
N TRP A 282 2.00 0.12 3.66
CA TRP A 282 1.14 -1.02 4.01
C TRP A 282 1.92 -2.27 4.38
N GLY A 283 3.15 -2.43 3.85
CA GLY A 283 3.91 -3.68 3.95
C GLY A 283 4.16 -4.16 5.37
N ASP A 284 4.53 -3.25 6.28
CA ASP A 284 4.75 -3.60 7.68
C ASP A 284 3.44 -3.98 8.40
N TYR A 285 2.34 -3.29 8.07
CA TYR A 285 1.03 -3.65 8.59
C TYR A 285 0.63 -5.05 8.13
N GLU A 286 0.62 -5.31 6.83
CA GLU A 286 0.22 -6.57 6.24
C GLU A 286 1.11 -7.73 6.73
N THR A 287 2.43 -7.49 6.86
CA THR A 287 3.36 -8.48 7.43
C THR A 287 2.99 -8.84 8.87
N ARG A 288 2.74 -7.83 9.74
CA ARG A 288 2.33 -8.10 11.13
C ARG A 288 1.00 -8.85 11.21
N ARG A 289 0.05 -8.57 10.32
CA ARG A 289 -1.26 -9.26 10.32
C ARG A 289 -1.12 -10.74 9.94
N LEU A 290 -0.30 -11.03 8.92
CA LEU A 290 0.02 -12.41 8.54
C LEU A 290 0.80 -13.13 9.64
N GLN A 291 1.79 -12.47 10.27
CA GLN A 291 2.53 -13.05 11.39
C GLN A 291 1.58 -13.39 12.55
N ALA A 292 0.68 -12.47 12.92
CA ALA A 292 -0.32 -12.73 13.96
C ALA A 292 -1.25 -13.92 13.61
N ALA A 293 -1.56 -14.09 12.31
CA ALA A 293 -2.35 -15.24 11.86
C ALA A 293 -1.57 -16.57 11.97
N LEU A 294 -0.26 -16.54 11.67
CA LEU A 294 0.64 -17.69 11.85
C LEU A 294 0.77 -18.09 13.33
N ASP A 295 0.90 -17.09 14.21
CA ASP A 295 1.10 -17.28 15.64
C ASP A 295 -0.20 -17.60 16.40
N GLY A 296 -1.36 -17.59 15.71
CA GLY A 296 -2.67 -17.78 16.34
C GLY A 296 -3.13 -16.60 17.21
N THR A 297 -2.44 -15.46 17.16
CA THR A 297 -2.72 -14.27 17.98
C THR A 297 -3.54 -13.21 17.23
N TRP A 298 -3.96 -13.49 16.00
CA TRP A 298 -4.76 -12.57 15.22
C TRP A 298 -6.07 -12.22 15.91
N GLN A 299 -6.35 -10.94 16.03
CA GLN A 299 -7.62 -10.42 16.55
C GLN A 299 -8.16 -9.36 15.60
N SER A 300 -9.49 -9.24 15.57
CA SER A 300 -10.14 -8.11 14.92
C SER A 300 -9.71 -6.81 15.59
N GLN A 301 -9.37 -5.83 14.78
CA GLN A 301 -8.95 -4.51 15.26
C GLN A 301 -9.39 -3.41 14.30
N ARG A 302 -9.33 -2.19 14.77
CA ARG A 302 -9.44 -0.99 13.96
C ARG A 302 -8.13 -0.20 14.07
N LEU A 303 -7.47 0.02 12.93
CA LEU A 303 -6.28 0.86 12.85
C LEU A 303 -6.57 2.08 11.96
N TRP A 304 -6.14 3.24 12.40
CA TRP A 304 -6.12 4.47 11.60
C TRP A 304 -4.79 5.18 11.85
N GLY A 305 -3.77 4.77 11.11
CA GLY A 305 -2.38 5.22 11.28
C GLY A 305 -2.06 6.44 10.42
N GLY A 306 -1.21 7.31 10.90
CA GLY A 306 -0.81 8.54 10.24
C GLY A 306 0.70 8.68 10.04
N VAL A 307 1.14 9.93 9.93
CA VAL A 307 2.57 10.29 9.83
C VAL A 307 3.33 9.84 11.08
N LYS A 308 2.73 10.00 12.26
CA LYS A 308 3.32 9.58 13.53
C LYS A 308 3.60 8.07 13.58
N ASP A 309 2.73 7.29 12.94
CA ASP A 309 2.81 5.83 12.94
C ASP A 309 3.64 5.28 11.77
N GLY A 310 4.18 6.16 10.93
CA GLY A 310 4.92 5.79 9.72
C GLY A 310 4.07 5.24 8.59
N MET A 311 2.73 5.27 8.70
CA MET A 311 1.84 4.81 7.61
C MET A 311 1.68 5.80 6.48
N VAL A 312 1.87 7.10 6.76
CA VAL A 312 1.81 8.17 5.76
C VAL A 312 3.11 8.96 5.81
N SER A 313 3.68 9.25 4.65
CA SER A 313 4.85 10.12 4.54
C SER A 313 4.81 10.94 3.27
N VAL A 314 5.55 12.04 3.25
CA VAL A 314 5.80 12.83 2.03
C VAL A 314 7.30 12.84 1.73
N GLY A 315 7.61 12.83 0.44
CA GLY A 315 8.99 12.82 -0.04
C GLY A 315 9.04 12.70 -1.56
N HIS A 316 10.13 12.13 -2.08
CA HIS A 316 10.30 11.94 -3.52
C HIS A 316 10.03 13.24 -4.30
N PHE A 317 10.59 14.35 -3.81
CA PHE A 317 10.44 15.66 -4.44
C PHE A 317 10.98 15.62 -5.87
N GLY A 318 10.28 16.27 -6.77
CA GLY A 318 10.71 16.40 -8.15
C GLY A 318 11.83 17.44 -8.32
N PRO A 319 12.50 17.45 -9.49
CA PRO A 319 13.69 18.27 -9.73
C PRO A 319 13.40 19.78 -9.73
N ARG A 320 12.15 20.17 -9.94
CA ARG A 320 11.74 21.59 -9.97
C ARG A 320 11.48 22.17 -8.58
N VAL A 321 11.51 21.35 -7.52
CA VAL A 321 11.17 21.78 -6.15
C VAL A 321 12.41 22.30 -5.43
N PRO A 322 12.48 23.61 -5.08
CA PRO A 322 13.61 24.16 -4.37
C PRO A 322 13.84 23.51 -3.01
N GLU A 323 15.10 23.39 -2.61
CA GLU A 323 15.48 22.78 -1.32
C GLU A 323 14.79 23.46 -0.13
N ALA A 324 14.59 24.77 -0.19
CA ALA A 324 13.89 25.51 0.87
C ALA A 324 12.45 25.05 1.05
N VAL A 325 11.75 24.71 -0.04
CA VAL A 325 10.39 24.16 0.00
C VAL A 325 10.41 22.74 0.56
N GLN A 326 11.36 21.90 0.12
CA GLN A 326 11.53 20.54 0.64
C GLN A 326 11.77 20.58 2.15
N LYS A 327 12.70 21.39 2.63
CA LYS A 327 12.99 21.57 4.06
C LYS A 327 11.76 22.03 4.85
N GLN A 328 10.99 22.98 4.31
CA GLN A 328 9.76 23.44 4.96
C GLN A 328 8.74 22.32 5.12
N VAL A 329 8.48 21.56 4.06
CA VAL A 329 7.52 20.45 4.08
C VAL A 329 7.96 19.36 5.06
N LEU A 330 9.23 18.97 5.04
CA LEU A 330 9.76 17.95 5.94
C LEU A 330 9.75 18.40 7.42
N ALA A 331 10.01 19.69 7.69
CA ALA A 331 9.88 20.25 9.04
C ALA A 331 8.42 20.18 9.53
N ARG A 332 7.44 20.49 8.67
CA ARG A 332 6.02 20.34 9.00
C ARG A 332 5.59 18.88 9.18
N GLN A 333 6.16 17.95 8.41
CA GLN A 333 5.97 16.52 8.67
C GLN A 333 6.51 16.11 10.05
N ALA A 334 7.67 16.60 10.44
CA ALA A 334 8.23 16.35 11.77
C ALA A 334 7.37 16.96 12.89
N ASP A 335 6.82 18.17 12.68
CA ASP A 335 5.88 18.78 13.63
C ASP A 335 4.60 17.94 13.79
N MET A 336 4.09 17.40 12.69
CA MET A 336 2.90 16.53 12.66
C MET A 336 3.19 15.21 13.38
N ALA A 337 4.32 14.56 13.11
CA ALA A 337 4.75 13.34 13.79
C ALA A 337 4.88 13.54 15.32
N ALA A 338 5.33 14.73 15.72
CA ALA A 338 5.47 15.11 17.13
C ALA A 338 4.16 15.63 17.77
N GLY A 339 3.05 15.67 17.03
CA GLY A 339 1.76 16.15 17.53
C GLY A 339 1.66 17.67 17.70
N ARG A 340 2.63 18.44 17.20
CA ARG A 340 2.61 19.93 17.26
C ARG A 340 1.81 20.56 16.13
N LEU A 341 1.51 19.83 15.09
CA LEU A 341 0.72 20.27 13.94
C LEU A 341 -0.43 19.31 13.70
N HIS A 342 -1.63 19.84 13.62
CA HIS A 342 -2.81 19.09 13.22
C HIS A 342 -3.47 19.77 12.00
N PRO A 343 -3.76 19.04 10.89
CA PRO A 343 -4.35 19.62 9.68
C PRO A 343 -5.67 20.34 9.89
N PHE A 344 -6.46 19.89 10.87
CA PHE A 344 -7.78 20.43 11.20
C PHE A 344 -7.79 21.13 12.58
N ALA A 345 -6.78 21.97 12.82
CA ALA A 345 -6.82 22.92 13.92
C ALA A 345 -7.57 24.19 13.47
N GLY A 346 -8.45 24.71 14.36
CA GLY A 346 -9.24 25.89 14.09
C GLY A 346 -8.47 27.22 14.16
N PRO A 347 -9.03 28.28 13.59
CA PRO A 347 -10.41 28.38 13.08
C PRO A 347 -10.56 27.72 11.71
N LEU A 348 -11.64 26.99 11.51
CA LEU A 348 -11.99 26.38 10.22
C LEU A 348 -13.34 26.91 9.73
N ARG A 349 -13.41 27.20 8.43
CA ARG A 349 -14.64 27.58 7.73
C ARG A 349 -14.88 26.62 6.57
N ASP A 350 -16.17 26.39 6.26
CA ASP A 350 -16.53 25.71 5.03
C ASP A 350 -16.46 26.68 3.82
N ASN A 351 -16.65 26.16 2.64
CA ASN A 351 -16.56 26.93 1.40
C ASN A 351 -17.74 27.90 1.17
N THR A 352 -18.74 27.90 2.06
CA THR A 352 -19.79 28.93 2.10
C THR A 352 -19.46 30.07 3.07
N GLY A 353 -18.38 29.94 3.84
CA GLY A 353 -17.96 30.91 4.86
C GLY A 353 -18.50 30.63 6.26
N ARG A 354 -19.27 29.56 6.46
CA ARG A 354 -19.81 29.18 7.77
C ARG A 354 -18.65 28.64 8.63
N GLU A 355 -18.59 29.06 9.89
CA GLU A 355 -17.63 28.51 10.84
C GLU A 355 -17.97 27.05 11.17
N VAL A 356 -16.97 26.17 10.99
CA VAL A 356 -17.03 24.74 11.31
C VAL A 356 -16.36 24.44 12.64
N LEU A 357 -15.25 25.15 12.93
CA LEU A 357 -14.49 24.97 14.15
C LEU A 357 -13.89 26.31 14.59
N PRO A 358 -14.11 26.76 15.84
CA PRO A 358 -13.50 27.98 16.36
C PRO A 358 -12.01 27.84 16.60
N ALA A 359 -11.32 28.97 16.77
CA ALA A 359 -9.91 29.02 17.11
C ALA A 359 -9.59 28.28 18.44
N GLY A 360 -8.41 27.65 18.49
CA GLY A 360 -7.94 26.93 19.67
C GLY A 360 -8.52 25.52 19.86
N GLN A 361 -9.37 25.07 18.96
CA GLN A 361 -9.91 23.70 18.94
C GLN A 361 -9.30 22.89 17.78
N THR A 362 -9.42 21.57 17.88
CA THR A 362 -9.03 20.62 16.83
C THR A 362 -10.16 19.64 16.61
N LEU A 363 -10.46 19.28 15.36
CA LEU A 363 -11.46 18.25 15.08
C LEU A 363 -11.06 16.92 15.71
N THR A 364 -12.02 16.26 16.33
CA THR A 364 -11.86 14.88 16.83
C THR A 364 -11.80 13.88 15.68
N ASP A 365 -11.28 12.68 15.92
CA ASP A 365 -11.25 11.59 14.95
C ASP A 365 -12.66 11.28 14.41
N GLN A 366 -13.68 11.30 15.26
CA GLN A 366 -15.06 11.08 14.86
C GLN A 366 -15.54 12.18 13.88
N GLN A 367 -15.31 13.45 14.21
CA GLN A 367 -15.70 14.57 13.34
C GLN A 367 -14.98 14.51 11.97
N ILE A 368 -13.72 14.04 11.97
CA ILE A 368 -12.96 13.85 10.73
C ILE A 368 -13.56 12.69 9.93
N MET A 369 -13.88 11.56 10.56
CA MET A 369 -14.48 10.39 9.90
C MET A 369 -15.87 10.66 9.34
N GLU A 370 -16.61 11.61 9.92
CA GLU A 370 -17.97 12.01 9.51
C GLU A 370 -17.97 13.25 8.60
N MET A 371 -16.82 13.67 8.10
CA MET A 371 -16.68 14.89 7.29
C MET A 371 -17.58 14.87 6.05
N ASN A 372 -18.42 15.91 5.92
CA ASN A 372 -19.42 16.05 4.84
C ASN A 372 -19.48 17.46 4.26
N TRP A 373 -18.41 18.21 4.33
CA TRP A 373 -18.30 19.60 3.89
C TRP A 373 -16.99 19.82 3.12
N LEU A 374 -16.92 20.90 2.33
CA LEU A 374 -15.72 21.38 1.66
C LEU A 374 -15.17 22.61 2.40
N ALA A 375 -13.84 22.69 2.53
CA ALA A 375 -13.17 23.78 3.24
C ALA A 375 -13.17 25.08 2.45
N GLU A 376 -13.02 26.20 3.15
CA GLU A 376 -12.78 27.50 2.56
C GLU A 376 -11.62 27.45 1.55
N GLY A 377 -11.83 28.01 0.37
CA GLY A 377 -10.88 27.95 -0.75
C GLY A 377 -11.09 26.78 -1.69
N VAL A 378 -11.93 25.80 -1.34
CA VAL A 378 -12.34 24.75 -2.28
C VAL A 378 -13.54 25.22 -3.09
N GLN A 379 -13.43 25.19 -4.42
CA GLN A 379 -14.47 25.59 -5.35
C GLN A 379 -15.28 24.35 -5.79
N GLY A 380 -16.59 24.51 -5.79
CA GLY A 380 -17.54 23.48 -6.20
C GLY A 380 -18.55 23.13 -5.09
N THR A 381 -19.39 22.18 -5.40
CA THR A 381 -20.39 21.61 -4.49
C THR A 381 -20.17 20.10 -4.37
N LEU A 382 -20.64 19.52 -3.29
CA LEU A 382 -20.68 18.06 -3.18
C LEU A 382 -21.69 17.51 -4.18
N PRO A 383 -21.33 16.50 -4.97
CA PRO A 383 -22.31 15.77 -5.77
C PRO A 383 -23.42 15.20 -4.87
N ARG A 384 -24.65 15.19 -5.37
CA ARG A 384 -25.83 14.64 -4.68
C ARG A 384 -25.94 13.14 -4.93
#